data_d0d566ce2ec0cc80b0e6d221a64e509a
#
_entry.id   d0d566ce2ec0cc80b0e6d221a64e509a
#
_cell.length_a   1.000
_cell.length_b   1.000
_cell.length_c   1.000
_cell.angle_alpha   90.00
_cell.angle_beta   90.00
_cell.angle_gamma   90.00
#
_symmetry.space_group_name_H-M   'P 1'
#
loop_
_entity.id
_entity.type
_entity.pdbx_description
1 polymer ?
#
loop_
_entity_poly.entity_id
_entity_poly.type
_entity_poly.pdbx_seq_one_letter_code
_entity_poly.pdbx_strand_id
1 'polypeptide(L)'
;MSLVAIVGLPNVGKSTLFNRLVGQRKAIVDATAGTTRDRHYGKTDWNGREFSVIDTGGYSVNSDDIFEDDIRRQVMLAIEEADVILFLVEVNTGITDLDQMMADILRRTSKKVLLVCNKVDNYDLIYSSHEFYSLGLGEPYCISSMSGSGTGDLMDEIVRDLPPETKNEEEELPRITIVGRPNVGKSSLTNALLGEERNIVTPIAGTTRDAIHSRYNKYGLDFYLVDTAGMRKKGKVTEDLEFYSVMRSIRAIEESDVCILMLDAQQGLESQDLNIHNLIVRNRKGCVIVVNKWDLVEKGNNTMKEWKEALAKKLAPFNDIPIIFTSVLNKQRILEVLQTAIRVYENRKRRVATSALNDYLLPIIENYPPPATKGKYIKIKYVMQLPTPTPQFACFVNLPQYIKDPYRRFLENKIREEWDFSGVPIQIYFRQK
;
A
#
# COMPACT_ATOMS: atom_id res chain seq x y z
N MET A 1 1.87 8.48 5.99
CA MET A 1 1.84 7.24 6.82
C MET A 1 3.27 6.79 7.04
N SER A 2 3.62 6.33 8.24
CA SER A 2 5.02 6.00 8.56
C SER A 2 5.37 4.59 8.09
N LEU A 3 6.62 4.38 7.65
CA LEU A 3 7.13 3.11 7.12
C LEU A 3 8.28 2.58 8.00
N VAL A 4 8.17 1.32 8.40
CA VAL A 4 9.17 0.59 9.17
C VAL A 4 9.79 -0.49 8.28
N ALA A 5 11.10 -0.49 8.11
CA ALA A 5 11.81 -1.51 7.34
C ALA A 5 12.55 -2.49 8.23
N ILE A 6 12.43 -3.78 7.94
CA ILE A 6 13.18 -4.84 8.60
C ILE A 6 14.37 -5.21 7.71
N VAL A 7 15.59 -4.99 8.19
CA VAL A 7 16.84 -5.34 7.51
C VAL A 7 17.65 -6.34 8.37
N GLY A 8 18.52 -7.10 7.76
CA GLY A 8 19.36 -8.09 8.44
C GLY A 8 19.72 -9.23 7.48
N LEU A 9 20.61 -10.11 7.92
CA LEU A 9 21.08 -11.25 7.14
C LEU A 9 19.97 -12.26 6.84
N PRO A 10 20.11 -13.11 5.83
CA PRO A 10 19.22 -14.26 5.63
C PRO A 10 19.11 -15.12 6.89
N ASN A 11 17.94 -15.72 7.11
CA ASN A 11 17.63 -16.65 8.20
C ASN A 11 17.63 -16.08 9.64
N VAL A 12 17.92 -14.80 9.85
CA VAL A 12 17.81 -14.16 11.19
C VAL A 12 16.37 -14.02 11.69
N GLY A 13 15.37 -14.32 10.84
CA GLY A 13 13.96 -14.34 11.22
C GLY A 13 13.15 -13.11 10.78
N LYS A 14 13.60 -12.35 9.77
CA LYS A 14 12.91 -11.15 9.27
C LYS A 14 11.45 -11.41 8.90
N SER A 15 11.18 -12.43 8.09
CA SER A 15 9.81 -12.76 7.65
C SER A 15 8.95 -13.29 8.80
N THR A 16 9.55 -13.95 9.80
CA THR A 16 8.84 -14.37 11.02
C THR A 16 8.42 -13.15 11.85
N LEU A 17 9.34 -12.20 12.05
CA LEU A 17 9.03 -10.93 12.71
C LEU A 17 7.97 -10.14 11.94
N PHE A 18 8.14 -9.98 10.65
CA PHE A 18 7.15 -9.32 9.78
C PHE A 18 5.75 -9.91 9.96
N ASN A 19 5.61 -11.23 9.84
CA ASN A 19 4.34 -11.92 10.02
C ASN A 19 3.76 -11.73 11.43
N ARG A 20 4.62 -11.65 12.44
CA ARG A 20 4.21 -11.38 13.83
C ARG A 20 3.66 -9.97 13.99
N LEU A 21 4.37 -8.96 13.50
CA LEU A 21 3.97 -7.55 13.61
C LEU A 21 2.68 -7.27 12.84
N VAL A 22 2.55 -7.81 11.63
CA VAL A 22 1.36 -7.64 10.77
C VAL A 22 0.20 -8.56 11.20
N GLY A 23 0.51 -9.73 11.75
CA GLY A 23 -0.49 -10.75 12.14
C GLY A 23 -1.31 -10.39 13.38
N GLN A 24 -0.84 -9.51 14.24
CA GLN A 24 -1.57 -9.04 15.42
C GLN A 24 -2.90 -8.34 15.06
N ARG A 25 -3.00 -7.77 13.85
CA ARG A 25 -4.23 -7.12 13.35
C ARG A 25 -5.31 -8.11 12.89
N LYS A 26 -4.99 -9.37 12.60
CA LYS A 26 -5.97 -10.36 12.10
C LYS A 26 -7.08 -10.71 13.10
N ALA A 27 -6.95 -10.34 14.35
CA ALA A 27 -7.97 -10.61 15.37
C ALA A 27 -9.15 -9.63 15.36
N ILE A 28 -9.05 -8.45 14.72
CA ILE A 28 -10.06 -7.38 14.81
C ILE A 28 -10.65 -6.94 13.47
N VAL A 29 -9.90 -6.98 12.36
CA VAL A 29 -10.36 -6.42 11.06
C VAL A 29 -9.78 -7.20 9.88
N ASP A 30 -10.56 -7.98 9.19
CA ASP A 30 -10.39 -8.61 7.89
C ASP A 30 -10.14 -10.10 7.83
N ALA A 31 -11.27 -10.80 7.70
CA ALA A 31 -11.35 -12.14 7.12
C ALA A 31 -11.42 -12.08 5.57
N THR A 32 -10.71 -11.18 4.91
CA THR A 32 -10.44 -11.28 3.47
C THR A 32 -9.12 -12.01 3.26
N ALA A 33 -9.12 -13.28 3.66
CA ALA A 33 -8.11 -14.23 3.27
C ALA A 33 -8.27 -14.52 1.78
N GLY A 34 -7.28 -14.16 0.99
CA GLY A 34 -7.29 -14.61 -0.39
C GLY A 34 -6.34 -13.91 -1.35
N THR A 35 -5.10 -13.64 -0.95
CA THR A 35 -3.99 -13.63 -1.91
C THR A 35 -2.65 -13.64 -1.17
N THR A 36 -2.04 -14.79 -1.14
CA THR A 36 -0.77 -15.12 -0.49
C THR A 36 0.46 -14.71 -1.31
N ARG A 37 0.44 -13.60 -2.06
CA ARG A 37 1.55 -13.24 -2.95
C ARG A 37 2.40 -12.04 -2.55
N ASP A 38 1.94 -11.14 -1.69
CA ASP A 38 2.81 -10.09 -1.14
C ASP A 38 3.19 -10.44 0.29
N ARG A 39 4.24 -11.25 0.40
CA ARG A 39 4.75 -11.74 1.70
C ARG A 39 5.59 -10.68 2.45
N HIS A 40 5.79 -9.50 1.88
CA HIS A 40 6.84 -8.59 2.33
C HIS A 40 6.37 -7.18 2.69
N TYR A 41 5.07 -6.86 2.50
CA TYR A 41 4.48 -5.58 2.88
C TYR A 41 3.19 -5.80 3.66
N GLY A 42 3.03 -5.10 4.78
CA GLY A 42 1.82 -5.16 5.60
C GLY A 42 1.61 -3.91 6.43
N LYS A 43 0.37 -3.71 6.86
CA LYS A 43 -0.01 -2.64 7.79
C LYS A 43 -0.31 -3.23 9.15
N THR A 44 0.09 -2.49 10.16
CA THR A 44 -0.20 -2.79 11.56
C THR A 44 -0.59 -1.52 12.31
N ASP A 45 -1.19 -1.70 13.46
CA ASP A 45 -1.45 -0.61 14.41
C ASP A 45 -1.03 -1.03 15.82
N TRP A 46 -0.50 -0.07 16.54
CA TRP A 46 -0.12 -0.25 17.94
C TRP A 46 -0.40 1.02 18.72
N ASN A 47 -1.05 0.88 19.87
CA ASN A 47 -1.46 2.02 20.70
C ASN A 47 -2.22 3.12 19.93
N GLY A 48 -3.06 2.71 18.95
CA GLY A 48 -3.87 3.62 18.14
C GLY A 48 -3.10 4.30 17.00
N ARG A 49 -1.84 3.94 16.76
CA ARG A 49 -1.02 4.46 15.69
C ARG A 49 -0.82 3.44 14.59
N GLU A 50 -1.26 3.78 13.38
CA GLU A 50 -1.07 2.94 12.19
C GLU A 50 0.28 3.22 11.52
N PHE A 51 0.97 2.14 11.10
CA PHE A 51 2.18 2.22 10.29
C PHE A 51 2.32 1.01 9.38
N SER A 52 3.15 1.14 8.37
CA SER A 52 3.47 0.07 7.43
C SER A 52 4.77 -0.61 7.80
N VAL A 53 4.84 -1.92 7.59
CA VAL A 53 6.05 -2.72 7.80
C VAL A 53 6.44 -3.37 6.48
N ILE A 54 7.74 -3.39 6.19
CA ILE A 54 8.28 -4.08 5.02
C ILE A 54 9.43 -5.00 5.41
N ASP A 55 9.41 -6.23 4.86
CA ASP A 55 10.51 -7.19 4.94
C ASP A 55 11.39 -7.05 3.68
N THR A 56 12.60 -6.52 3.84
CA THR A 56 13.54 -6.32 2.73
C THR A 56 14.15 -7.62 2.20
N GLY A 57 14.17 -8.69 3.01
CA GLY A 57 14.84 -9.96 2.67
C GLY A 57 14.13 -10.82 1.64
N GLY A 58 12.87 -10.56 1.36
CA GLY A 58 12.08 -11.35 0.41
C GLY A 58 12.23 -10.95 -1.06
N TYR A 59 13.04 -9.97 -1.33
CA TYR A 59 13.30 -9.44 -2.68
C TYR A 59 14.70 -9.78 -3.19
N SER A 60 15.47 -10.62 -2.48
CA SER A 60 16.73 -11.14 -3.01
C SER A 60 16.44 -12.16 -4.11
N VAL A 61 17.14 -12.04 -5.23
CA VAL A 61 17.12 -13.02 -6.33
C VAL A 61 17.62 -14.35 -5.77
N ASN A 62 16.98 -15.46 -6.18
CA ASN A 62 17.33 -16.85 -5.84
C ASN A 62 18.76 -17.20 -6.31
N SER A 63 19.78 -16.73 -5.62
CA SER A 63 21.14 -17.21 -5.77
C SER A 63 21.63 -17.69 -4.41
N ASP A 64 22.17 -18.90 -4.35
CA ASP A 64 22.73 -19.50 -3.16
C ASP A 64 23.98 -18.75 -2.66
N ASP A 65 24.54 -17.83 -3.45
CA ASP A 65 25.62 -16.93 -3.10
C ASP A 65 25.06 -15.57 -2.65
N ILE A 66 25.24 -15.27 -1.38
CA ILE A 66 24.90 -13.97 -0.78
C ILE A 66 25.98 -12.98 -1.20
N PHE A 67 25.69 -12.14 -2.19
CA PHE A 67 26.60 -11.06 -2.56
C PHE A 67 26.50 -9.92 -1.55
N GLU A 68 27.62 -9.46 -1.03
CA GLU A 68 27.72 -8.28 -0.15
C GLU A 68 26.99 -7.06 -0.74
N ASP A 69 27.03 -6.92 -2.05
CA ASP A 69 26.35 -5.85 -2.79
C ASP A 69 24.83 -5.88 -2.66
N ASP A 70 24.20 -7.07 -2.61
CA ASP A 70 22.76 -7.18 -2.45
C ASP A 70 22.31 -6.79 -1.04
N ILE A 71 23.06 -7.21 -0.04
CA ILE A 71 22.83 -6.83 1.37
C ILE A 71 23.01 -5.32 1.52
N ARG A 72 24.07 -4.76 0.97
CA ARG A 72 24.36 -3.33 1.01
C ARG A 72 23.23 -2.51 0.36
N ARG A 73 22.73 -2.96 -0.78
CA ARG A 73 21.59 -2.35 -1.47
C ARG A 73 20.32 -2.36 -0.63
N GLN A 74 20.00 -3.48 0.01
CA GLN A 74 18.82 -3.59 0.89
C GLN A 74 18.88 -2.59 2.04
N VAL A 75 20.05 -2.44 2.67
CA VAL A 75 20.26 -1.46 3.75
C VAL A 75 20.13 -0.03 3.23
N MET A 76 20.73 0.28 2.09
CA MET A 76 20.64 1.63 1.51
C MET A 76 19.20 2.01 1.17
N LEU A 77 18.42 1.07 0.64
CA LEU A 77 17.00 1.26 0.36
C LEU A 77 16.18 1.51 1.61
N ALA A 78 16.42 0.72 2.66
CA ALA A 78 15.75 0.94 3.93
C ALA A 78 16.09 2.33 4.50
N ILE A 79 17.32 2.79 4.35
CA ILE A 79 17.77 4.12 4.77
C ILE A 79 17.04 5.22 3.98
N GLU A 80 16.87 5.07 2.68
CA GLU A 80 16.20 6.08 1.85
C GLU A 80 14.70 6.16 2.14
N GLU A 81 14.01 5.04 2.27
CA GLU A 81 12.56 4.99 2.24
C GLU A 81 11.90 4.83 3.64
N ALA A 82 12.55 4.21 4.61
CA ALA A 82 11.94 3.98 5.91
C ALA A 82 12.02 5.20 6.85
N ASP A 83 11.07 5.29 7.77
CA ASP A 83 11.09 6.24 8.89
C ASP A 83 11.83 5.66 10.08
N VAL A 84 11.66 4.36 10.33
CA VAL A 84 12.37 3.58 11.36
C VAL A 84 12.90 2.32 10.71
N ILE A 85 14.13 1.94 11.05
CA ILE A 85 14.79 0.74 10.57
C ILE A 85 14.97 -0.24 11.72
N LEU A 86 14.48 -1.46 11.56
CA LEU A 86 14.74 -2.56 12.48
C LEU A 86 15.91 -3.38 11.94
N PHE A 87 17.07 -3.26 12.55
CA PHE A 87 18.21 -4.08 12.19
C PHE A 87 18.19 -5.37 13.01
N LEU A 88 17.87 -6.46 12.34
CA LEU A 88 17.65 -7.76 12.95
C LEU A 88 18.92 -8.62 12.89
N VAL A 89 19.39 -9.04 14.07
CA VAL A 89 20.53 -9.96 14.28
C VAL A 89 20.08 -11.20 15.04
N GLU A 90 20.85 -12.27 14.99
CA GLU A 90 20.53 -13.55 15.62
C GLU A 90 21.45 -13.83 16.81
N VAL A 91 20.88 -14.06 18.02
CA VAL A 91 21.64 -14.26 19.24
C VAL A 91 22.51 -15.51 19.20
N ASN A 92 22.08 -16.58 18.52
CA ASN A 92 22.82 -17.85 18.54
C ASN A 92 24.04 -17.87 17.61
N THR A 93 24.04 -17.03 16.57
CA THR A 93 25.14 -16.96 15.59
C THR A 93 26.25 -16.00 16.07
N GLY A 94 25.90 -15.03 16.95
CA GLY A 94 26.79 -13.94 17.30
C GLY A 94 26.95 -12.93 16.16
N ILE A 95 27.91 -12.04 16.28
CA ILE A 95 28.20 -10.99 15.30
C ILE A 95 29.05 -11.56 14.17
N THR A 96 28.56 -11.40 12.94
CA THR A 96 29.32 -11.74 11.73
C THR A 96 29.94 -10.50 11.09
N ASP A 97 30.92 -10.69 10.18
CA ASP A 97 31.54 -9.58 9.42
C ASP A 97 30.50 -8.80 8.60
N LEU A 98 29.47 -9.50 8.09
CA LEU A 98 28.38 -8.86 7.35
C LEU A 98 27.47 -8.03 8.27
N ASP A 99 27.21 -8.47 9.50
CA ASP A 99 26.48 -7.66 10.49
C ASP A 99 27.27 -6.39 10.83
N GLN A 100 28.58 -6.51 10.97
CA GLN A 100 29.46 -5.36 11.22
C GLN A 100 29.42 -4.36 10.05
N MET A 101 29.50 -4.86 8.81
CA MET A 101 29.39 -4.03 7.61
C MET A 101 28.04 -3.30 7.53
N MET A 102 26.93 -3.99 7.83
CA MET A 102 25.59 -3.40 7.87
C MET A 102 25.50 -2.33 8.96
N ALA A 103 26.04 -2.61 10.16
CA ALA A 103 26.06 -1.66 11.26
C ALA A 103 26.87 -0.41 10.92
N ASP A 104 28.00 -0.54 10.21
CA ASP A 104 28.81 0.60 9.74
C ASP A 104 28.05 1.53 8.80
N ILE A 105 27.23 0.99 7.94
CA ILE A 105 26.35 1.76 7.04
C ILE A 105 25.24 2.43 7.85
N LEU A 106 24.58 1.67 8.74
CA LEU A 106 23.46 2.14 9.55
C LEU A 106 23.85 3.22 10.56
N ARG A 107 25.08 3.19 11.12
CA ARG A 107 25.58 4.26 12.00
C ARG A 107 25.74 5.61 11.32
N ARG A 108 25.90 5.64 10.02
CA ARG A 108 26.09 6.89 9.24
C ARG A 108 24.76 7.53 8.81
N THR A 109 23.64 6.85 9.02
CA THR A 109 22.32 7.41 8.67
C THR A 109 21.80 8.34 9.77
N SER A 110 21.00 9.32 9.36
CA SER A 110 20.21 10.15 10.27
C SER A 110 18.89 9.51 10.69
N LYS A 111 18.57 8.34 10.13
CA LYS A 111 17.32 7.62 10.44
C LYS A 111 17.43 6.93 11.80
N LYS A 112 16.28 6.74 12.45
CA LYS A 112 16.25 5.94 13.66
C LYS A 112 16.44 4.47 13.31
N VAL A 113 17.45 3.87 13.92
CA VAL A 113 17.75 2.43 13.84
C VAL A 113 17.51 1.80 15.19
N LEU A 114 16.71 0.75 15.23
CA LEU A 114 16.53 -0.10 16.41
C LEU A 114 17.25 -1.41 16.17
N LEU A 115 18.23 -1.72 17.01
CA LEU A 115 18.95 -3.00 16.99
C LEU A 115 18.07 -4.06 17.64
N VAL A 116 17.71 -5.10 16.91
CA VAL A 116 16.79 -6.14 17.36
C VAL A 116 17.51 -7.49 17.38
N CYS A 117 17.73 -8.03 18.57
CA CYS A 117 18.33 -9.34 18.78
C CYS A 117 17.22 -10.41 18.83
N ASN A 118 17.13 -11.23 17.78
CA ASN A 118 16.08 -12.23 17.62
C ASN A 118 16.54 -13.62 18.07
N LYS A 119 15.57 -14.53 18.21
CA LYS A 119 15.71 -15.91 18.69
C LYS A 119 16.15 -15.99 20.15
N VAL A 120 15.85 -14.96 20.95
CA VAL A 120 16.04 -14.96 22.40
C VAL A 120 14.87 -15.71 23.04
N ASP A 121 14.94 -17.04 23.00
CA ASP A 121 13.83 -17.91 23.43
C ASP A 121 13.86 -18.23 24.93
N ASN A 122 14.93 -17.91 25.62
CA ASN A 122 15.09 -18.07 27.08
C ASN A 122 15.91 -16.94 27.69
N TYR A 123 15.88 -16.85 29.03
CA TYR A 123 16.55 -15.79 29.79
C TYR A 123 18.08 -15.83 29.67
N ASP A 124 18.68 -17.00 29.51
CA ASP A 124 20.16 -17.13 29.45
C ASP A 124 20.71 -16.46 28.17
N LEU A 125 19.93 -16.47 27.09
CA LEU A 125 20.31 -15.84 25.84
C LEU A 125 20.29 -14.29 25.88
N ILE A 126 19.63 -13.69 26.88
CA ILE A 126 19.72 -12.25 27.12
C ILE A 126 21.13 -11.81 27.41
N TYR A 127 21.88 -12.59 28.19
CA TYR A 127 23.28 -12.28 28.46
C TYR A 127 24.15 -12.34 27.21
N SER A 128 23.85 -13.27 26.29
CA SER A 128 24.56 -13.37 25.00
C SER A 128 24.29 -12.18 24.10
N SER A 129 23.14 -11.52 24.23
CA SER A 129 22.82 -10.34 23.44
C SER A 129 23.71 -9.12 23.75
N HIS A 130 24.41 -9.11 24.87
CA HIS A 130 25.28 -8.00 25.25
C HIS A 130 26.46 -7.80 24.28
N GLU A 131 26.90 -8.83 23.57
CA GLU A 131 27.94 -8.67 22.54
C GLU A 131 27.55 -7.67 21.45
N PHE A 132 26.24 -7.58 21.12
CA PHE A 132 25.73 -6.72 20.06
C PHE A 132 25.79 -5.22 20.37
N TYR A 133 26.07 -4.82 21.62
CA TYR A 133 26.42 -3.43 21.94
C TYR A 133 27.66 -2.94 21.16
N SER A 134 28.57 -3.86 20.81
CA SER A 134 29.77 -3.54 20.03
C SER A 134 29.46 -3.05 18.62
N LEU A 135 28.24 -3.31 18.09
CA LEU A 135 27.78 -2.76 16.82
C LEU A 135 27.52 -1.25 16.86
N GLY A 136 27.48 -0.63 18.07
CA GLY A 136 27.37 0.83 18.22
C GLY A 136 26.04 1.44 17.74
N LEU A 137 24.96 0.66 17.77
CA LEU A 137 23.61 1.07 17.39
C LEU A 137 22.65 1.25 18.58
N GLY A 138 23.19 1.25 19.81
CA GLY A 138 22.42 1.38 21.04
C GLY A 138 22.06 0.04 21.67
N GLU A 139 21.07 0.04 22.55
CA GLU A 139 20.62 -1.14 23.28
C GLU A 139 19.92 -2.13 22.37
N PRO A 140 20.30 -3.43 22.38
CA PRO A 140 19.60 -4.44 21.59
C PRO A 140 18.25 -4.81 22.23
N TYR A 141 17.17 -4.72 21.46
CA TYR A 141 15.85 -5.21 21.84
C TYR A 141 15.81 -6.73 21.68
N CYS A 142 15.81 -7.45 22.80
CA CYS A 142 15.78 -8.91 22.83
C CYS A 142 14.36 -9.43 22.57
N ILE A 143 14.17 -10.16 21.47
CA ILE A 143 12.88 -10.71 21.09
C ILE A 143 12.97 -12.18 20.70
N SER A 144 11.84 -12.87 20.79
CA SER A 144 11.59 -14.10 20.06
C SER A 144 10.44 -13.88 19.07
N SER A 145 10.77 -13.76 17.79
CA SER A 145 9.72 -13.61 16.73
C SER A 145 8.76 -14.80 16.67
N MET A 146 9.20 -15.98 17.09
CA MET A 146 8.39 -17.20 17.08
C MET A 146 7.40 -17.23 18.25
N SER A 147 7.83 -16.98 19.49
CA SER A 147 6.95 -16.97 20.67
C SER A 147 6.21 -15.65 20.85
N GLY A 148 6.79 -14.53 20.43
CA GLY A 148 6.28 -13.18 20.62
C GLY A 148 6.85 -12.48 21.86
N SER A 149 7.75 -13.13 22.59
CA SER A 149 8.40 -12.52 23.75
C SER A 149 9.17 -11.27 23.34
N GLY A 150 9.09 -10.17 24.12
CA GLY A 150 9.78 -8.90 23.87
C GLY A 150 9.24 -8.07 22.70
N THR A 151 8.29 -8.60 21.91
CA THR A 151 7.77 -7.86 20.74
C THR A 151 6.86 -6.68 21.12
N GLY A 152 6.25 -6.70 22.32
CA GLY A 152 5.44 -5.58 22.82
C GLY A 152 6.31 -4.35 23.09
N ASP A 153 7.41 -4.51 23.80
CA ASP A 153 8.36 -3.44 24.13
C ASP A 153 8.97 -2.86 22.82
N LEU A 154 9.29 -3.73 21.86
CA LEU A 154 9.75 -3.29 20.54
C LEU A 154 8.69 -2.45 19.80
N MET A 155 7.41 -2.84 19.87
CA MET A 155 6.31 -2.09 19.23
C MET A 155 6.09 -0.73 19.91
N ASP A 156 6.21 -0.64 21.24
CA ASP A 156 6.14 0.62 21.97
C ASP A 156 7.26 1.58 21.53
N GLU A 157 8.47 1.05 21.36
CA GLU A 157 9.62 1.82 20.90
C GLU A 157 9.44 2.30 19.44
N ILE A 158 8.99 1.41 18.55
CA ILE A 158 8.67 1.78 17.17
C ILE A 158 7.71 2.98 17.16
N VAL A 159 6.59 2.88 17.87
CA VAL A 159 5.56 3.93 17.89
C VAL A 159 6.09 5.25 18.46
N ARG A 160 6.94 5.19 19.47
CA ARG A 160 7.59 6.38 20.06
C ARG A 160 8.48 7.11 19.06
N ASP A 161 9.22 6.35 18.25
CA ASP A 161 10.19 6.90 17.31
C ASP A 161 9.58 7.26 15.92
N LEU A 162 8.33 6.89 15.66
CA LEU A 162 7.63 7.31 14.44
C LEU A 162 7.42 8.82 14.43
N PRO A 163 7.59 9.49 13.27
CA PRO A 163 7.32 10.92 13.13
C PRO A 163 5.87 11.24 13.49
N PRO A 164 5.60 12.40 14.11
CA PRO A 164 4.24 12.79 14.48
C PRO A 164 3.32 12.81 13.25
N GLU A 165 2.06 12.40 13.41
CA GLU A 165 1.05 12.56 12.37
C GLU A 165 0.78 14.05 12.17
N THR A 166 1.30 14.62 11.12
CA THR A 166 0.92 15.96 10.69
C THR A 166 -0.45 15.88 10.03
N LYS A 167 -1.49 16.20 10.79
CA LYS A 167 -2.78 16.60 10.22
C LYS A 167 -2.61 18.03 9.71
N ASN A 168 -2.14 18.17 8.47
CA ASN A 168 -2.23 19.45 7.79
C ASN A 168 -3.70 19.65 7.42
N GLU A 169 -4.38 20.53 8.16
CA GLU A 169 -5.72 21.02 7.83
C GLU A 169 -5.70 21.99 6.61
N GLU A 170 -4.52 22.25 6.04
CA GLU A 170 -4.37 23.16 4.93
C GLU A 170 -4.64 22.46 3.61
N GLU A 171 -5.69 22.93 2.94
CA GLU A 171 -6.15 22.67 1.59
C GLU A 171 -6.18 21.19 1.16
N GLU A 172 -7.36 20.60 1.22
CA GLU A 172 -7.69 19.24 0.77
C GLU A 172 -7.63 19.10 -0.77
N LEU A 173 -6.51 19.52 -1.40
CA LEU A 173 -6.32 19.22 -2.80
C LEU A 173 -6.07 17.72 -2.99
N PRO A 174 -6.64 17.13 -4.05
CA PRO A 174 -6.42 15.73 -4.37
C PRO A 174 -4.94 15.42 -4.54
N ARG A 175 -4.48 14.31 -3.98
CA ARG A 175 -3.13 13.78 -4.19
C ARG A 175 -3.20 12.61 -5.15
N ILE A 176 -2.59 12.76 -6.33
CA ILE A 176 -2.64 11.77 -7.39
C ILE A 176 -1.24 11.25 -7.63
N THR A 177 -1.08 9.93 -7.76
CA THR A 177 0.18 9.31 -8.15
C THR A 177 0.03 8.47 -9.41
N ILE A 178 1.12 8.30 -10.16
CA ILE A 178 1.20 7.47 -11.36
C ILE A 178 2.08 6.27 -11.03
N VAL A 179 1.51 5.08 -11.07
CA VAL A 179 2.18 3.80 -10.75
C VAL A 179 2.07 2.81 -11.91
N GLY A 180 2.88 1.78 -11.89
CA GLY A 180 2.91 0.75 -12.93
C GLY A 180 4.32 0.22 -13.15
N ARG A 181 4.47 -0.81 -13.96
CA ARG A 181 5.75 -1.45 -14.29
C ARG A 181 6.76 -0.48 -14.94
N PRO A 182 8.04 -0.81 -14.97
CA PRO A 182 9.03 -0.09 -15.81
C PRO A 182 8.57 -0.01 -17.27
N ASN A 183 8.91 1.07 -17.93
CA ASN A 183 8.70 1.30 -19.38
C ASN A 183 7.24 1.36 -19.89
N VAL A 184 6.22 1.34 -19.02
CA VAL A 184 4.80 1.54 -19.41
C VAL A 184 4.47 2.99 -19.81
N GLY A 185 5.37 3.94 -19.57
CA GLY A 185 5.21 5.34 -19.97
C GLY A 185 4.93 6.33 -18.83
N LYS A 186 5.15 5.95 -17.56
CA LYS A 186 4.95 6.83 -16.39
C LYS A 186 5.67 8.17 -16.53
N SER A 187 6.98 8.13 -16.78
CA SER A 187 7.79 9.34 -16.94
C SER A 187 7.34 10.19 -18.13
N SER A 188 6.87 9.55 -19.21
CA SER A 188 6.33 10.26 -20.37
C SER A 188 5.04 10.98 -20.03
N LEU A 189 4.14 10.35 -19.27
CA LEU A 189 2.91 11.00 -18.82
C LEU A 189 3.23 12.15 -17.86
N THR A 190 4.10 11.94 -16.88
CA THR A 190 4.54 12.99 -15.95
C THR A 190 5.15 14.17 -16.68
N ASN A 191 6.03 13.92 -17.67
CA ASN A 191 6.64 14.97 -18.48
C ASN A 191 5.60 15.69 -19.35
N ALA A 192 4.63 14.99 -19.93
CA ALA A 192 3.55 15.61 -20.69
C ALA A 192 2.70 16.53 -19.81
N LEU A 193 2.50 16.19 -18.54
CA LEU A 193 1.75 16.99 -17.57
C LEU A 193 2.56 18.20 -17.07
N LEU A 194 3.86 18.00 -16.78
CA LEU A 194 4.72 19.02 -16.16
C LEU A 194 5.55 19.81 -17.19
N GLY A 195 5.78 19.29 -18.40
CA GLY A 195 6.67 19.83 -19.41
C GLY A 195 6.10 20.97 -20.27
N GLU A 196 4.82 21.32 -20.14
CA GLU A 196 4.28 22.54 -20.72
C GLU A 196 4.68 23.72 -19.81
N GLU A 197 5.54 24.59 -20.29
CA GLU A 197 6.18 25.70 -19.60
C GLU A 197 5.31 26.41 -18.56
N ARG A 198 5.86 26.55 -17.32
CA ARG A 198 5.33 27.27 -16.15
C ARG A 198 4.43 26.48 -15.19
N ASN A 199 4.76 25.24 -14.89
CA ASN A 199 4.27 24.67 -13.63
C ASN A 199 5.07 25.24 -12.48
N ILE A 200 4.41 26.00 -11.61
CA ILE A 200 5.00 26.49 -10.36
C ILE A 200 5.23 25.24 -9.49
N VAL A 201 6.45 24.70 -9.57
CA VAL A 201 6.93 23.75 -8.58
C VAL A 201 7.25 24.60 -7.36
N THR A 202 6.30 24.78 -6.48
CA THR A 202 6.58 25.26 -5.14
C THR A 202 6.95 24.03 -4.32
N PRO A 203 8.23 23.87 -3.92
CA PRO A 203 8.55 22.96 -2.84
C PRO A 203 7.77 23.51 -1.63
N ILE A 204 6.87 22.75 -1.06
CA ILE A 204 6.25 23.13 0.20
C ILE A 204 7.36 23.07 1.25
N ALA A 205 7.90 24.24 1.59
CA ALA A 205 8.85 24.40 2.67
C ALA A 205 8.11 24.09 3.97
N GLY A 206 8.49 23.01 4.66
CA GLY A 206 7.92 22.65 5.96
C GLY A 206 7.72 21.16 6.20
N THR A 207 7.74 20.32 5.17
CA THR A 207 7.84 18.87 5.34
C THR A 207 9.31 18.47 5.19
N THR A 208 9.98 18.34 6.31
CA THR A 208 11.30 17.74 6.40
C THR A 208 11.22 16.28 5.98
N ARG A 209 11.17 16.00 4.67
CA ARG A 209 11.56 14.75 3.98
C ARG A 209 11.00 14.68 2.56
N ASP A 210 11.78 14.99 1.60
CA ASP A 210 11.99 14.54 0.20
C ASP A 210 10.84 14.04 -0.69
N ALA A 211 9.57 14.12 -0.34
CA ALA A 211 8.49 13.91 -1.29
C ALA A 211 8.21 15.22 -2.03
N ILE A 212 8.82 15.40 -3.21
CA ILE A 212 8.55 16.56 -4.06
C ILE A 212 7.18 16.34 -4.69
N HIS A 213 6.16 16.96 -4.06
CA HIS A 213 4.84 17.07 -4.66
C HIS A 213 4.85 18.24 -5.65
N SER A 214 4.41 17.98 -6.89
CA SER A 214 4.24 19.03 -7.88
C SER A 214 2.75 19.39 -7.97
N ARG A 215 2.39 20.65 -7.71
CA ARG A 215 1.01 21.12 -7.91
C ARG A 215 0.74 21.25 -9.42
N TYR A 216 -0.36 20.68 -9.86
CA TYR A 216 -0.91 20.84 -11.19
C TYR A 216 -2.14 21.73 -11.11
N ASN A 217 -2.12 22.87 -11.80
CA ASN A 217 -3.24 23.80 -11.84
C ASN A 217 -3.44 24.27 -13.28
N LYS A 218 -4.17 23.46 -14.08
CA LYS A 218 -4.52 23.78 -15.48
C LYS A 218 -5.86 23.17 -15.86
N TYR A 219 -6.50 23.73 -16.87
CA TYR A 219 -7.76 23.26 -17.43
C TYR A 219 -8.88 23.10 -16.39
N GLY A 220 -8.87 23.94 -15.33
CA GLY A 220 -9.84 23.86 -14.24
C GLY A 220 -9.61 22.70 -13.27
N LEU A 221 -8.48 22.00 -13.36
CA LEU A 221 -8.07 20.91 -12.46
C LEU A 221 -6.96 21.43 -11.53
N ASP A 222 -7.11 21.18 -10.22
CA ASP A 222 -6.12 21.58 -9.21
C ASP A 222 -5.86 20.38 -8.28
N PHE A 223 -4.63 19.86 -8.25
CA PHE A 223 -4.23 18.70 -7.46
C PHE A 223 -2.72 18.62 -7.29
N TYR A 224 -2.27 17.80 -6.35
CA TYR A 224 -0.86 17.46 -6.18
C TYR A 224 -0.52 16.14 -6.88
N LEU A 225 0.53 16.17 -7.70
CA LEU A 225 1.13 14.96 -8.27
C LEU A 225 2.25 14.48 -7.32
N VAL A 226 2.07 13.27 -6.77
CA VAL A 226 2.96 12.66 -5.77
C VAL A 226 4.12 11.95 -6.47
N ASP A 227 5.33 11.97 -5.87
CA ASP A 227 6.57 11.30 -6.33
C ASP A 227 7.06 11.71 -7.72
N THR A 228 7.08 13.01 -8.00
CA THR A 228 7.61 13.52 -9.27
C THR A 228 9.15 13.45 -9.35
N ALA A 229 9.85 13.45 -8.21
CA ALA A 229 11.32 13.42 -8.16
C ALA A 229 11.90 12.07 -8.60
N GLY A 230 11.29 10.97 -8.20
CA GLY A 230 11.68 9.62 -8.61
C GLY A 230 11.52 9.40 -10.12
N MET A 231 10.56 10.09 -10.73
CA MET A 231 10.31 10.02 -12.17
C MET A 231 11.25 10.92 -13.01
N ARG A 232 11.83 11.98 -12.42
CA ARG A 232 12.75 12.92 -13.13
C ARG A 232 14.20 12.45 -13.15
N LYS A 233 14.68 11.69 -12.15
CA LYS A 233 16.10 11.27 -12.02
C LYS A 233 16.51 10.08 -12.91
N LYS A 234 15.85 9.79 -14.01
CA LYS A 234 16.21 8.73 -14.96
C LYS A 234 17.40 9.10 -15.86
N GLY A 235 18.56 9.30 -15.25
CA GLY A 235 19.80 9.41 -16.01
C GLY A 235 20.91 8.66 -15.30
N LYS A 236 21.12 7.37 -15.57
CA LYS A 236 22.20 6.51 -15.08
C LYS A 236 21.89 5.58 -13.90
N VAL A 237 20.87 4.74 -13.95
CA VAL A 237 20.84 3.53 -13.10
C VAL A 237 20.32 2.36 -13.94
N THR A 238 21.20 1.42 -14.18
CA THR A 238 20.98 0.15 -14.91
C THR A 238 20.24 -0.87 -14.05
N GLU A 239 19.45 -1.64 -14.69
CA GLU A 239 18.86 -3.00 -14.53
C GLU A 239 18.49 -3.64 -13.17
N ASP A 240 18.92 -3.17 -12.00
CA ASP A 240 18.57 -3.78 -10.69
C ASP A 240 17.41 -3.09 -9.97
N LEU A 241 16.44 -2.59 -10.72
CA LEU A 241 15.47 -1.57 -10.32
C LEU A 241 14.12 -2.11 -9.83
N GLU A 242 13.89 -3.42 -9.77
CA GLU A 242 12.55 -3.92 -9.43
C GLU A 242 12.16 -3.60 -7.99
N PHE A 243 13.03 -3.84 -7.03
CA PHE A 243 12.75 -3.58 -5.63
C PHE A 243 12.64 -2.08 -5.31
N TYR A 244 13.51 -1.26 -5.88
CA TYR A 244 13.47 0.21 -5.76
C TYR A 244 12.15 0.79 -6.29
N SER A 245 11.70 0.23 -7.41
CA SER A 245 10.43 0.64 -8.02
C SER A 245 9.23 0.25 -7.15
N VAL A 246 9.28 -0.90 -6.47
CA VAL A 246 8.20 -1.37 -5.59
C VAL A 246 8.10 -0.53 -4.33
N MET A 247 9.21 -0.25 -3.64
CA MET A 247 9.22 0.55 -2.41
C MET A 247 8.70 1.96 -2.64
N ARG A 248 9.18 2.63 -3.70
CA ARG A 248 8.66 3.95 -4.09
C ARG A 248 7.20 3.92 -4.46
N SER A 249 6.78 2.87 -5.20
CA SER A 249 5.37 2.71 -5.53
C SER A 249 4.50 2.56 -4.29
N ILE A 250 4.95 1.81 -3.29
CA ILE A 250 4.24 1.65 -2.02
C ILE A 250 4.08 3.02 -1.35
N ARG A 251 5.17 3.77 -1.20
CA ARG A 251 5.14 5.08 -0.55
C ARG A 251 4.27 6.09 -1.32
N ALA A 252 4.42 6.16 -2.63
CA ALA A 252 3.60 7.01 -3.48
C ALA A 252 2.11 6.64 -3.38
N ILE A 253 1.78 5.35 -3.34
CA ILE A 253 0.41 4.87 -3.11
C ILE A 253 -0.07 5.31 -1.73
N GLU A 254 0.71 5.16 -0.67
CA GLU A 254 0.31 5.53 0.69
C GLU A 254 0.04 7.03 0.86
N GLU A 255 0.81 7.87 0.20
CA GLU A 255 0.70 9.34 0.28
C GLU A 255 -0.39 9.90 -0.65
N SER A 256 -0.87 9.12 -1.61
CA SER A 256 -1.89 9.56 -2.57
C SER A 256 -3.32 9.28 -2.11
N ASP A 257 -4.28 9.91 -2.77
CA ASP A 257 -5.73 9.64 -2.66
C ASP A 257 -6.19 8.75 -3.81
N VAL A 258 -5.64 9.01 -5.01
CA VAL A 258 -5.96 8.28 -6.23
C VAL A 258 -4.68 7.87 -6.94
N CYS A 259 -4.65 6.62 -7.40
CA CYS A 259 -3.56 6.04 -8.16
C CYS A 259 -3.96 5.85 -9.62
N ILE A 260 -3.15 6.36 -10.53
CA ILE A 260 -3.25 6.07 -11.96
C ILE A 260 -2.35 4.87 -12.22
N LEU A 261 -2.95 3.68 -12.41
CA LEU A 261 -2.22 2.46 -12.75
C LEU A 261 -2.03 2.39 -14.27
N MET A 262 -0.78 2.59 -14.72
CA MET A 262 -0.45 2.53 -16.13
C MET A 262 -0.08 1.12 -16.57
N LEU A 263 -0.69 0.67 -17.66
CA LEU A 263 -0.43 -0.60 -18.34
C LEU A 263 0.11 -0.36 -19.74
N ASP A 264 0.89 -1.29 -20.26
CA ASP A 264 1.34 -1.31 -21.64
C ASP A 264 0.35 -2.12 -22.50
N ALA A 265 -0.21 -1.50 -23.53
CA ALA A 265 -1.18 -2.13 -24.41
C ALA A 265 -0.60 -3.31 -25.21
N GLN A 266 0.71 -3.35 -25.47
CA GLN A 266 1.37 -4.45 -26.17
C GLN A 266 1.60 -5.68 -25.27
N GLN A 267 1.84 -5.47 -23.96
CA GLN A 267 2.17 -6.54 -23.02
C GLN A 267 0.95 -7.03 -22.24
N GLY A 268 -0.08 -6.20 -22.13
CA GLY A 268 -1.27 -6.51 -21.35
C GLY A 268 -1.05 -6.43 -19.83
N LEU A 269 -1.96 -7.05 -19.09
CA LEU A 269 -1.92 -7.11 -17.62
C LEU A 269 -1.08 -8.30 -17.17
N GLU A 270 0.01 -8.03 -16.50
CA GLU A 270 0.94 -9.01 -15.94
C GLU A 270 0.85 -9.13 -14.41
N SER A 271 1.56 -10.10 -13.85
CA SER A 271 1.54 -10.38 -12.40
C SER A 271 2.00 -9.20 -11.55
N GLN A 272 3.00 -8.44 -12.03
CA GLN A 272 3.50 -7.26 -11.33
C GLN A 272 2.46 -6.12 -11.30
N ASP A 273 1.68 -5.94 -12.37
CA ASP A 273 0.58 -4.97 -12.39
C ASP A 273 -0.52 -5.35 -11.40
N LEU A 274 -0.83 -6.66 -11.29
CA LEU A 274 -1.78 -7.17 -10.30
C LEU A 274 -1.28 -6.94 -8.86
N ASN A 275 0.01 -7.08 -8.61
CA ASN A 275 0.59 -6.78 -7.30
C ASN A 275 0.42 -5.28 -6.96
N ILE A 276 0.70 -4.38 -7.89
CA ILE A 276 0.48 -2.94 -7.70
C ILE A 276 -1.01 -2.64 -7.47
N HIS A 277 -1.91 -3.24 -8.27
CA HIS A 277 -3.35 -3.10 -8.07
C HIS A 277 -3.78 -3.55 -6.68
N ASN A 278 -3.29 -4.71 -6.21
CA ASN A 278 -3.59 -5.22 -4.87
C ASN A 278 -3.08 -4.28 -3.77
N LEU A 279 -1.92 -3.65 -3.94
CA LEU A 279 -1.41 -2.63 -3.04
C LEU A 279 -2.32 -1.39 -2.98
N ILE A 280 -2.83 -0.93 -4.13
CA ILE A 280 -3.79 0.18 -4.21
C ILE A 280 -5.06 -0.16 -3.41
N VAL A 281 -5.62 -1.36 -3.63
CA VAL A 281 -6.83 -1.83 -2.95
C VAL A 281 -6.62 -1.97 -1.44
N ARG A 282 -5.52 -2.59 -1.01
CA ARG A 282 -5.16 -2.73 0.42
C ARG A 282 -5.00 -1.38 1.10
N ASN A 283 -4.43 -0.40 0.39
CA ASN A 283 -4.28 0.96 0.87
C ASN A 283 -5.56 1.79 0.76
N ARG A 284 -6.67 1.21 0.28
CA ARG A 284 -7.98 1.86 0.14
C ARG A 284 -7.91 3.15 -0.68
N LYS A 285 -7.09 3.13 -1.73
CA LYS A 285 -6.91 4.29 -2.61
C LYS A 285 -7.84 4.19 -3.81
N GLY A 286 -8.24 5.33 -4.36
CA GLY A 286 -8.91 5.37 -5.65
C GLY A 286 -7.99 4.85 -6.75
N CYS A 287 -8.55 4.23 -7.78
CA CYS A 287 -7.81 3.64 -8.90
C CYS A 287 -8.41 4.05 -10.23
N VAL A 288 -7.54 4.46 -11.15
CA VAL A 288 -7.85 4.63 -12.58
C VAL A 288 -6.85 3.80 -13.36
N ILE A 289 -7.31 2.97 -14.28
CA ILE A 289 -6.43 2.19 -15.16
C ILE A 289 -6.23 2.95 -16.47
N VAL A 290 -4.98 3.10 -16.85
CA VAL A 290 -4.57 3.74 -18.10
C VAL A 290 -3.81 2.74 -18.96
N VAL A 291 -4.42 2.32 -20.06
CA VAL A 291 -3.80 1.45 -21.06
C VAL A 291 -3.08 2.35 -22.07
N ASN A 292 -1.77 2.49 -21.90
CA ASN A 292 -0.92 3.35 -22.71
C ASN A 292 -0.35 2.61 -23.93
N LYS A 293 0.21 3.36 -24.89
CA LYS A 293 0.71 2.88 -26.19
C LYS A 293 -0.40 2.26 -27.04
N TRP A 294 -1.61 2.77 -26.88
CA TRP A 294 -2.77 2.29 -27.63
C TRP A 294 -2.67 2.54 -29.15
N ASP A 295 -1.79 3.44 -29.57
CA ASP A 295 -1.43 3.69 -30.97
C ASP A 295 -0.73 2.51 -31.64
N LEU A 296 -0.07 1.65 -30.86
CA LEU A 296 0.69 0.48 -31.34
C LEU A 296 -0.13 -0.81 -31.42
N VAL A 297 -1.40 -0.76 -31.01
CA VAL A 297 -2.30 -1.93 -31.05
C VAL A 297 -3.06 -1.96 -32.36
N GLU A 298 -3.10 -3.11 -33.01
CA GLU A 298 -4.00 -3.36 -34.15
C GLU A 298 -5.44 -3.33 -33.69
N LYS A 299 -6.26 -2.47 -34.31
CA LYS A 299 -7.62 -2.17 -33.86
C LYS A 299 -8.65 -2.87 -34.71
N GLY A 300 -9.36 -3.84 -34.14
CA GLY A 300 -10.61 -4.37 -34.67
C GLY A 300 -11.83 -3.70 -34.05
N ASN A 301 -13.02 -4.04 -34.52
CA ASN A 301 -14.28 -3.42 -34.07
C ASN A 301 -14.56 -3.61 -32.57
N ASN A 302 -14.04 -4.65 -31.94
CA ASN A 302 -14.31 -5.03 -30.54
C ASN A 302 -13.08 -4.96 -29.61
N THR A 303 -11.91 -4.57 -30.09
CA THR A 303 -10.65 -4.65 -29.34
C THR A 303 -10.72 -3.98 -27.97
N MET A 304 -11.33 -2.78 -27.87
CA MET A 304 -11.48 -2.09 -26.59
C MET A 304 -12.40 -2.82 -25.62
N LYS A 305 -13.47 -3.44 -26.12
CA LYS A 305 -14.43 -4.19 -25.31
C LYS A 305 -13.79 -5.45 -24.77
N GLU A 306 -13.10 -6.20 -25.61
CA GLU A 306 -12.36 -7.42 -25.23
C GLU A 306 -11.30 -7.13 -24.16
N TRP A 307 -10.58 -6.01 -24.30
CA TRP A 307 -9.62 -5.56 -23.31
C TRP A 307 -10.28 -5.27 -21.94
N LYS A 308 -11.40 -4.51 -21.95
CA LYS A 308 -12.14 -4.22 -20.72
C LYS A 308 -12.64 -5.48 -20.03
N GLU A 309 -13.19 -6.44 -20.79
CA GLU A 309 -13.68 -7.71 -20.25
C GLU A 309 -12.54 -8.57 -19.68
N ALA A 310 -11.40 -8.63 -20.37
CA ALA A 310 -10.22 -9.35 -19.90
C ALA A 310 -9.65 -8.74 -18.61
N LEU A 311 -9.59 -7.41 -18.52
CA LEU A 311 -9.17 -6.71 -17.31
C LEU A 311 -10.16 -6.95 -16.17
N ALA A 312 -11.45 -6.81 -16.40
CA ALA A 312 -12.47 -7.01 -15.37
C ALA A 312 -12.41 -8.41 -14.74
N LYS A 313 -12.15 -9.46 -15.55
CA LYS A 313 -11.97 -10.83 -15.03
C LYS A 313 -10.75 -10.98 -14.14
N LYS A 314 -9.63 -10.36 -14.52
CA LYS A 314 -8.35 -10.49 -13.79
C LYS A 314 -8.29 -9.63 -12.53
N LEU A 315 -9.01 -8.51 -12.48
CA LEU A 315 -9.04 -7.56 -11.37
C LEU A 315 -10.08 -7.89 -10.30
N ALA A 316 -10.92 -8.90 -10.53
CA ALA A 316 -11.90 -9.31 -9.53
C ALA A 316 -11.26 -9.60 -8.16
N PRO A 317 -11.90 -9.26 -7.03
CA PRO A 317 -13.29 -8.78 -6.90
C PRO A 317 -13.49 -7.27 -7.14
N PHE A 318 -12.44 -6.43 -7.13
CA PHE A 318 -12.54 -5.00 -7.39
C PHE A 318 -12.27 -4.71 -8.86
N ASN A 319 -13.31 -4.76 -9.67
CA ASN A 319 -13.25 -4.59 -11.13
C ASN A 319 -14.08 -3.39 -11.65
N ASP A 320 -14.78 -2.66 -10.77
CA ASP A 320 -15.47 -1.42 -11.08
C ASP A 320 -14.47 -0.25 -11.08
N ILE A 321 -13.53 -0.29 -12.04
CA ILE A 321 -12.46 0.69 -12.19
C ILE A 321 -12.53 1.34 -13.56
N PRO A 322 -12.50 2.68 -13.66
CA PRO A 322 -12.43 3.38 -14.94
C PRO A 322 -11.18 2.97 -15.73
N ILE A 323 -11.37 2.61 -17.01
CA ILE A 323 -10.30 2.20 -17.91
C ILE A 323 -10.25 3.18 -19.08
N ILE A 324 -9.09 3.82 -19.27
CA ILE A 324 -8.85 4.78 -20.34
C ILE A 324 -7.73 4.27 -21.22
N PHE A 325 -7.98 4.24 -22.53
CA PHE A 325 -6.99 3.89 -23.55
C PHE A 325 -6.35 5.17 -24.09
N THR A 326 -5.02 5.27 -23.96
CA THR A 326 -4.28 6.50 -24.28
C THR A 326 -3.03 6.22 -25.11
N SER A 327 -2.59 7.23 -25.85
CA SER A 327 -1.23 7.33 -26.35
C SER A 327 -0.61 8.60 -25.79
N VAL A 328 0.25 8.44 -24.79
CA VAL A 328 0.95 9.58 -24.17
C VAL A 328 1.86 10.26 -25.18
N LEU A 329 2.50 9.48 -26.07
CA LEU A 329 3.38 10.01 -27.11
C LEU A 329 2.62 10.97 -28.06
N ASN A 330 1.40 10.57 -28.44
CA ASN A 330 0.53 11.36 -29.34
C ASN A 330 -0.40 12.32 -28.57
N LYS A 331 -0.19 12.49 -27.26
CA LYS A 331 -1.02 13.32 -26.35
C LYS A 331 -2.52 13.02 -26.41
N GLN A 332 -2.90 11.79 -26.71
CA GLN A 332 -4.31 11.39 -26.83
C GLN A 332 -4.91 11.10 -25.47
N ARG A 333 -6.05 11.69 -25.15
CA ARG A 333 -6.88 11.48 -23.95
C ARG A 333 -6.20 11.71 -22.60
N ILE A 334 -5.08 12.47 -22.55
CA ILE A 334 -4.38 12.78 -21.30
C ILE A 334 -5.30 13.56 -20.35
N LEU A 335 -6.05 14.56 -20.86
CA LEU A 335 -6.96 15.33 -20.04
C LEU A 335 -8.10 14.46 -19.47
N GLU A 336 -8.62 13.51 -20.24
CA GLU A 336 -9.65 12.54 -19.80
C GLU A 336 -9.13 11.69 -18.61
N VAL A 337 -7.85 11.31 -18.62
CA VAL A 337 -7.21 10.60 -17.49
C VAL A 337 -7.28 11.43 -16.21
N LEU A 338 -6.91 12.71 -16.28
CA LEU A 338 -6.92 13.60 -15.12
C LEU A 338 -8.34 13.88 -14.61
N GLN A 339 -9.28 14.18 -15.52
CA GLN A 339 -10.68 14.40 -15.16
C GLN A 339 -11.29 13.16 -14.49
N THR A 340 -10.95 11.98 -14.99
CA THR A 340 -11.40 10.71 -14.39
C THR A 340 -10.77 10.49 -13.02
N ALA A 341 -9.50 10.83 -12.82
CA ALA A 341 -8.84 10.73 -11.51
C ALA A 341 -9.49 11.67 -10.48
N ILE A 342 -9.86 12.89 -10.87
CA ILE A 342 -10.60 13.82 -10.00
C ILE A 342 -11.98 13.26 -9.66
N ARG A 343 -12.72 12.72 -10.65
CA ARG A 343 -14.03 12.08 -10.39
C ARG A 343 -13.91 10.92 -9.40
N VAL A 344 -12.88 10.10 -9.52
CA VAL A 344 -12.62 9.00 -8.56
C VAL A 344 -12.29 9.57 -7.16
N TYR A 345 -11.59 10.69 -7.06
CA TYR A 345 -11.37 11.36 -5.79
C TYR A 345 -12.68 11.84 -5.16
N GLU A 346 -13.58 12.43 -5.94
CA GLU A 346 -14.89 12.85 -5.46
C GLU A 346 -15.75 11.65 -5.03
N ASN A 347 -15.72 10.56 -5.80
CA ASN A 347 -16.37 9.30 -5.42
C ASN A 347 -15.82 8.77 -4.08
N ARG A 348 -14.52 8.92 -3.82
CA ARG A 348 -13.90 8.53 -2.54
C ARG A 348 -14.40 9.37 -1.36
N LYS A 349 -14.67 10.66 -1.58
CA LYS A 349 -15.20 11.59 -0.57
C LYS A 349 -16.73 11.50 -0.41
N ARG A 350 -17.41 10.82 -1.32
CA ARG A 350 -18.88 10.74 -1.35
C ARG A 350 -19.45 10.27 -0.02
N ARG A 351 -20.45 10.99 0.47
CA ARG A 351 -21.21 10.65 1.66
C ARG A 351 -22.66 10.38 1.28
N VAL A 352 -23.17 9.26 1.79
CA VAL A 352 -24.56 8.84 1.62
C VAL A 352 -25.26 8.95 2.96
N ALA A 353 -26.42 9.62 2.99
CA ALA A 353 -27.20 9.77 4.20
C ALA A 353 -27.70 8.40 4.70
N THR A 354 -27.69 8.19 6.01
CA THR A 354 -28.13 6.92 6.62
C THR A 354 -29.58 6.58 6.26
N SER A 355 -30.48 7.57 6.15
CA SER A 355 -31.85 7.35 5.69
C SER A 355 -31.88 6.79 4.28
N ALA A 356 -31.19 7.44 3.32
CA ALA A 356 -31.15 6.98 1.93
C ALA A 356 -30.57 5.55 1.80
N LEU A 357 -29.51 5.23 2.58
CA LEU A 357 -28.97 3.88 2.62
C LEU A 357 -29.98 2.84 3.08
N ASN A 358 -30.73 3.15 4.15
CA ASN A 358 -31.70 2.21 4.69
C ASN A 358 -32.96 2.11 3.81
N ASP A 359 -33.44 3.22 3.27
CA ASP A 359 -34.62 3.24 2.37
C ASP A 359 -34.37 2.39 1.12
N TYR A 360 -33.12 2.36 0.61
CA TYR A 360 -32.75 1.54 -0.53
C TYR A 360 -32.38 0.10 -0.16
N LEU A 361 -31.52 -0.11 0.84
CA LEU A 361 -30.96 -1.43 1.12
C LEU A 361 -31.87 -2.34 1.95
N LEU A 362 -32.65 -1.81 2.91
CA LEU A 362 -33.47 -2.67 3.76
C LEU A 362 -34.54 -3.47 3.00
N PRO A 363 -35.27 -2.92 2.04
CA PRO A 363 -36.20 -3.71 1.22
C PRO A 363 -35.49 -4.80 0.41
N ILE A 364 -34.29 -4.53 -0.11
CA ILE A 364 -33.48 -5.52 -0.84
C ILE A 364 -33.04 -6.65 0.11
N ILE A 365 -32.61 -6.30 1.33
CA ILE A 365 -32.17 -7.26 2.35
C ILE A 365 -33.36 -8.11 2.82
N GLU A 366 -34.55 -7.55 2.96
CA GLU A 366 -35.75 -8.30 3.31
C GLU A 366 -36.15 -9.32 2.23
N ASN A 367 -36.03 -8.96 0.96
CA ASN A 367 -36.30 -9.87 -0.16
C ASN A 367 -35.19 -10.93 -0.34
N TYR A 368 -33.94 -10.59 -0.02
CA TYR A 368 -32.76 -11.45 -0.15
C TYR A 368 -31.95 -11.45 1.14
N PRO A 369 -32.46 -12.09 2.24
CA PRO A 369 -31.77 -12.08 3.52
C PRO A 369 -30.49 -12.92 3.49
N PRO A 370 -29.54 -12.65 4.41
CA PRO A 370 -28.35 -13.50 4.55
C PRO A 370 -28.76 -14.95 4.77
N PRO A 371 -28.07 -15.92 4.11
CA PRO A 371 -28.39 -17.33 4.29
C PRO A 371 -28.31 -17.76 5.75
N ALA A 372 -29.33 -18.50 6.22
CA ALA A 372 -29.31 -19.05 7.56
C ALA A 372 -28.12 -20.02 7.73
N THR A 373 -27.42 -19.90 8.84
CA THR A 373 -26.26 -20.75 9.14
C THR A 373 -26.52 -21.50 10.44
N LYS A 374 -26.39 -22.82 10.42
CA LYS A 374 -26.67 -23.70 11.59
C LYS A 374 -28.06 -23.47 12.21
N GLY A 375 -29.09 -23.27 11.39
CA GLY A 375 -30.46 -23.02 11.84
C GLY A 375 -30.70 -21.64 12.44
N LYS A 376 -29.73 -20.73 12.43
CA LYS A 376 -29.85 -19.37 12.96
C LYS A 376 -30.15 -18.37 11.84
N TYR A 377 -31.21 -17.58 12.05
CA TYR A 377 -31.59 -16.51 11.14
C TYR A 377 -30.77 -15.25 11.42
N ILE A 378 -30.20 -14.70 10.37
CA ILE A 378 -29.41 -13.47 10.43
C ILE A 378 -30.29 -12.30 10.01
N LYS A 379 -30.40 -11.28 10.87
CA LYS A 379 -31.20 -10.08 10.60
C LYS A 379 -30.30 -8.85 10.63
N ILE A 380 -30.27 -8.13 9.51
CA ILE A 380 -29.64 -6.81 9.41
C ILE A 380 -30.68 -5.77 9.83
N LYS A 381 -30.35 -4.94 10.81
CA LYS A 381 -31.28 -3.97 11.40
C LYS A 381 -31.24 -2.61 10.72
N TYR A 382 -30.02 -2.15 10.42
CA TYR A 382 -29.77 -0.92 9.65
C TYR A 382 -28.33 -0.88 9.13
N VAL A 383 -28.10 0.02 8.18
CA VAL A 383 -26.81 0.25 7.54
C VAL A 383 -26.46 1.73 7.67
N MET A 384 -25.20 2.06 7.93
CA MET A 384 -24.71 3.44 7.91
C MET A 384 -23.33 3.53 7.27
N GLN A 385 -23.01 4.67 6.68
CA GLN A 385 -21.64 4.98 6.25
C GLN A 385 -20.88 5.54 7.45
N LEU A 386 -19.66 5.03 7.67
CA LEU A 386 -18.78 5.51 8.74
C LEU A 386 -18.12 6.84 8.35
N PRO A 387 -17.83 7.74 9.31
CA PRO A 387 -17.17 9.02 9.05
C PRO A 387 -15.65 8.82 8.85
N THR A 388 -15.27 8.07 7.82
CA THR A 388 -13.88 7.74 7.49
C THR A 388 -13.49 8.35 6.14
N PRO A 389 -12.20 8.65 5.86
CA PRO A 389 -11.77 9.24 4.60
C PRO A 389 -12.10 8.39 3.35
N THR A 390 -12.39 7.10 3.54
CA THR A 390 -12.73 6.15 2.47
C THR A 390 -14.13 5.59 2.68
N PRO A 391 -14.86 5.16 1.64
CA PRO A 391 -16.20 4.59 1.79
C PRO A 391 -16.19 3.30 2.61
N GLN A 392 -16.68 3.39 3.83
CA GLN A 392 -16.84 2.26 4.75
C GLN A 392 -18.27 2.25 5.26
N PHE A 393 -18.90 1.09 5.22
CA PHE A 393 -20.29 0.91 5.64
C PHE A 393 -20.37 -0.09 6.79
N ALA A 394 -21.11 0.25 7.82
CA ALA A 394 -21.38 -0.63 8.94
C ALA A 394 -22.82 -1.15 8.85
N CYS A 395 -22.98 -2.46 8.74
CA CYS A 395 -24.25 -3.16 8.84
C CYS A 395 -24.40 -3.70 10.26
N PHE A 396 -25.46 -3.28 10.97
CA PHE A 396 -25.73 -3.74 12.33
C PHE A 396 -26.64 -4.96 12.29
N VAL A 397 -26.13 -6.06 12.80
CA VAL A 397 -26.73 -7.38 12.68
C VAL A 397 -26.77 -8.11 14.03
N ASN A 398 -27.64 -9.11 14.15
CA ASN A 398 -27.72 -9.94 15.36
C ASN A 398 -26.57 -10.95 15.48
N LEU A 399 -26.06 -11.47 14.37
CA LEU A 399 -25.08 -12.58 14.31
C LEU A 399 -24.01 -12.32 13.23
N PRO A 400 -23.09 -11.34 13.42
CA PRO A 400 -22.14 -10.93 12.40
C PRO A 400 -21.18 -12.05 11.96
N GLN A 401 -20.82 -12.95 12.86
CA GLN A 401 -19.86 -14.05 12.61
C GLN A 401 -20.35 -15.10 11.61
N TYR A 402 -21.63 -15.10 11.25
CA TYR A 402 -22.21 -16.05 10.30
C TYR A 402 -22.43 -15.49 8.90
N ILE A 403 -22.14 -14.20 8.68
CA ILE A 403 -22.24 -13.61 7.34
C ILE A 403 -20.98 -13.95 6.54
N LYS A 404 -21.20 -14.57 5.37
CA LYS A 404 -20.13 -15.00 4.47
C LYS A 404 -19.80 -13.94 3.43
N ASP A 405 -18.60 -13.99 2.86
CA ASP A 405 -18.12 -13.07 1.82
C ASP A 405 -19.03 -12.92 0.59
N PRO A 406 -19.71 -13.96 0.07
CA PRO A 406 -20.65 -13.78 -1.03
C PRO A 406 -21.77 -12.78 -0.74
N TYR A 407 -22.27 -12.76 0.50
CA TYR A 407 -23.32 -11.82 0.89
C TYR A 407 -22.77 -10.39 1.07
N ARG A 408 -21.53 -10.26 1.55
CA ARG A 408 -20.83 -8.97 1.60
C ARG A 408 -20.71 -8.38 0.21
N ARG A 409 -20.28 -9.18 -0.79
CA ARG A 409 -20.18 -8.76 -2.19
C ARG A 409 -21.53 -8.40 -2.81
N PHE A 410 -22.57 -9.13 -2.45
CA PHE A 410 -23.94 -8.79 -2.88
C PHE A 410 -24.33 -7.38 -2.40
N LEU A 411 -24.13 -7.06 -1.13
CA LEU A 411 -24.41 -5.73 -0.62
C LEU A 411 -23.53 -4.64 -1.25
N GLU A 412 -22.26 -4.93 -1.46
CA GLU A 412 -21.35 -4.01 -2.16
C GLU A 412 -21.86 -3.70 -3.58
N ASN A 413 -22.25 -4.72 -4.34
CA ASN A 413 -22.79 -4.52 -5.67
C ASN A 413 -24.07 -3.67 -5.64
N LYS A 414 -24.98 -3.90 -4.66
CA LYS A 414 -26.19 -3.08 -4.52
C LYS A 414 -25.89 -1.61 -4.19
N ILE A 415 -24.87 -1.35 -3.36
CA ILE A 415 -24.41 0.02 -3.08
C ILE A 415 -23.88 0.67 -4.37
N ARG A 416 -23.10 -0.06 -5.18
CA ARG A 416 -22.54 0.44 -6.45
C ARG A 416 -23.60 0.64 -7.55
N GLU A 417 -24.70 -0.12 -7.53
CA GLU A 417 -25.82 0.06 -8.46
C GLU A 417 -26.53 1.41 -8.24
N GLU A 418 -26.63 1.87 -6.99
CA GLU A 418 -27.35 3.10 -6.64
C GLU A 418 -26.45 4.33 -6.58
N TRP A 419 -25.23 4.19 -6.08
CA TRP A 419 -24.29 5.31 -5.91
C TRP A 419 -23.00 5.06 -6.69
N ASP A 420 -22.55 6.08 -7.42
CA ASP A 420 -21.27 6.01 -8.15
C ASP A 420 -20.08 5.98 -7.18
N PHE A 421 -19.55 4.81 -6.95
CA PHE A 421 -18.27 4.55 -6.28
C PHE A 421 -17.25 3.95 -7.24
N SER A 422 -17.41 4.18 -8.54
CA SER A 422 -16.47 3.69 -9.56
C SER A 422 -15.05 4.14 -9.25
N GLY A 423 -14.11 3.21 -9.37
CA GLY A 423 -12.70 3.43 -9.05
C GLY A 423 -12.35 3.47 -7.57
N VAL A 424 -13.30 3.25 -6.66
CA VAL A 424 -13.04 3.33 -5.21
C VAL A 424 -13.35 2.00 -4.52
N PRO A 425 -12.41 1.41 -3.75
CA PRO A 425 -12.69 0.24 -2.93
C PRO A 425 -13.69 0.58 -1.81
N ILE A 426 -14.74 -0.23 -1.70
CA ILE A 426 -15.74 -0.14 -0.61
C ILE A 426 -15.44 -1.21 0.42
N GLN A 427 -15.67 -0.87 1.70
CA GLN A 427 -15.59 -1.84 2.79
C GLN A 427 -16.92 -1.93 3.51
N ILE A 428 -17.36 -3.17 3.78
CA ILE A 428 -18.59 -3.44 4.55
C ILE A 428 -18.21 -4.22 5.79
N TYR A 429 -18.57 -3.67 6.94
CA TYR A 429 -18.37 -4.28 8.26
C TYR A 429 -19.72 -4.75 8.83
N PHE A 430 -19.72 -5.91 9.43
CA PHE A 430 -20.85 -6.41 10.18
C PHE A 430 -20.58 -6.29 11.68
N ARG A 431 -21.40 -5.51 12.36
CA ARG A 431 -21.27 -5.25 13.80
C ARG A 431 -22.48 -5.77 14.56
N GLN A 432 -22.23 -6.31 15.73
CA GLN A 432 -23.31 -6.68 16.64
C GLN A 432 -23.90 -5.40 17.25
N LYS A 433 -25.23 -5.37 17.32
CA LYS A 433 -25.95 -4.28 18.01
C LYS A 433 -26.16 -4.65 19.45
#